data_45f8599f726012c4ad83aa0af2e77f1a
#
_entry.id   45f8599f726012c4ad83aa0af2e77f1a
#
_cell.length_a   1.000
_cell.length_b   1.000
_cell.length_c   1.000
_cell.angle_alpha   90.00
_cell.angle_beta   90.00
_cell.angle_gamma   90.00
#
_symmetry.space_group_name_H-M   'P 1'
#
loop_
_entity.id
_entity.type
_entity.pdbx_description
1 polymer ?
#
loop_
_entity_poly.entity_id
_entity_poly.type
_entity_poly.pdbx_seq_one_letter_code
_entity_poly.pdbx_strand_id
1 'polypeptide(L)'
;MRSNFIKALFVLVLLLGGFCNAEVVNSKCQIISGSVALDEGEIKYLSVGSGKPVLLLHGLFAQKEQWSDFACELSKGGYVVYAPDLPGYGQSVGFALANYQLASEVGLIHKFTQKLGIQKFDVAGNSMGGAIAALLANHYPKEVNTIAFIGAPMGIVGWSPKIKAAMYKGINPFISITVDQFNLEMSLLFSNPPVIESSIKEAAVKEFTVNNRHYQQVWDIVNLDIAVLDPISNVKKPTFIIWGQDDGIFSVSGRAKLDKKYPNSISSTMTGASHLIMVEKPIEVADLYKGFLKASIQR
;
A
#
# COMPACT_ATOMS: atom_id res chain seq x y z
N MET A 1 -7.45 -17.34 -19.17
CA MET A 1 -8.49 -16.32 -19.34
C MET A 1 -9.08 -15.84 -18.01
N ARG A 2 -9.53 -16.69 -17.06
CA ARG A 2 -10.10 -16.24 -15.76
C ARG A 2 -9.13 -15.42 -14.89
N SER A 3 -7.83 -15.71 -14.90
CA SER A 3 -6.83 -14.97 -14.10
C SER A 3 -6.66 -13.51 -14.55
N ASN A 4 -6.75 -13.21 -15.85
CA ASN A 4 -6.60 -11.85 -16.37
C ASN A 4 -7.84 -11.01 -16.14
N PHE A 5 -9.03 -11.62 -16.12
CA PHE A 5 -10.29 -10.93 -15.84
C PHE A 5 -10.36 -10.47 -14.37
N ILE A 6 -9.86 -11.32 -13.45
CA ILE A 6 -9.78 -10.98 -12.02
C ILE A 6 -8.77 -9.83 -11.80
N LYS A 7 -7.63 -9.83 -12.49
CA LYS A 7 -6.65 -8.73 -12.42
C LYS A 7 -7.20 -7.41 -12.99
N ALA A 8 -7.97 -7.46 -14.07
CA ALA A 8 -8.63 -6.28 -14.64
C ALA A 8 -9.72 -5.71 -13.71
N LEU A 9 -10.48 -6.58 -13.03
CA LEU A 9 -11.46 -6.18 -12.03
C LEU A 9 -10.77 -5.56 -10.79
N PHE A 10 -9.60 -6.07 -10.42
CA PHE A 10 -8.78 -5.53 -9.33
C PHE A 10 -8.25 -4.12 -9.62
N VAL A 11 -7.82 -3.86 -10.85
CA VAL A 11 -7.40 -2.52 -11.29
C VAL A 11 -8.60 -1.56 -11.31
N LEU A 12 -9.79 -2.04 -11.65
CA LEU A 12 -11.03 -1.25 -11.57
C LEU A 12 -11.33 -0.81 -10.14
N VAL A 13 -11.19 -1.73 -9.17
CA VAL A 13 -11.39 -1.45 -7.75
C VAL A 13 -10.31 -0.51 -7.21
N LEU A 14 -9.08 -0.58 -7.70
CA LEU A 14 -7.98 0.32 -7.33
C LEU A 14 -8.17 1.78 -7.81
N LEU A 15 -8.95 1.99 -8.87
CA LEU A 15 -9.05 3.29 -9.57
C LEU A 15 -10.42 3.95 -9.45
N LEU A 16 -11.47 3.19 -9.08
CA LEU A 16 -12.83 3.70 -9.01
C LEU A 16 -13.35 3.67 -7.57
N GLY A 17 -12.77 4.45 -6.69
CA GLY A 17 -13.11 4.55 -5.26
C GLY A 17 -14.55 4.96 -4.93
N GLY A 18 -15.57 4.50 -5.68
CA GLY A 18 -16.92 4.97 -5.43
C GLY A 18 -18.09 4.06 -5.75
N PHE A 19 -17.97 3.03 -6.56
CA PHE A 19 -19.17 2.33 -7.08
C PHE A 19 -19.01 0.82 -7.25
N CYS A 20 -18.67 0.07 -6.22
CA CYS A 20 -19.02 -1.35 -6.23
C CYS A 20 -19.19 -1.91 -4.82
N ASN A 21 -20.45 -2.03 -4.37
CA ASN A 21 -20.84 -2.96 -3.30
C ASN A 21 -20.84 -4.41 -3.83
N ALA A 22 -19.91 -4.76 -4.70
CA ALA A 22 -19.67 -6.14 -5.05
C ALA A 22 -18.83 -6.72 -3.91
N GLU A 23 -19.43 -7.55 -3.06
CA GLU A 23 -18.68 -8.55 -2.32
C GLU A 23 -17.86 -9.32 -3.35
N VAL A 24 -16.58 -8.95 -3.48
CA VAL A 24 -15.63 -9.78 -4.22
C VAL A 24 -15.42 -11.02 -3.38
N VAL A 25 -16.31 -11.98 -3.56
CA VAL A 25 -16.16 -13.31 -2.98
C VAL A 25 -14.92 -13.91 -3.63
N ASN A 26 -13.77 -13.65 -3.02
CA ASN A 26 -12.58 -14.39 -3.33
C ASN A 26 -12.83 -15.83 -2.90
N SER A 27 -12.99 -16.75 -3.84
CA SER A 27 -13.29 -18.16 -3.58
C SER A 27 -12.23 -18.88 -2.73
N LYS A 28 -11.14 -18.19 -2.36
CA LYS A 28 -9.98 -18.73 -1.65
C LYS A 28 -10.02 -18.54 -0.13
N CYS A 29 -10.74 -17.53 0.39
CA CYS A 29 -10.86 -17.27 1.83
C CYS A 29 -12.07 -16.37 2.14
N GLN A 30 -12.51 -16.38 3.40
CA GLN A 30 -13.57 -15.50 3.87
C GLN A 30 -12.99 -14.13 4.23
N ILE A 31 -13.31 -13.12 3.43
CA ILE A 31 -12.99 -11.72 3.70
C ILE A 31 -14.18 -11.10 4.41
N ILE A 32 -13.93 -10.42 5.52
CA ILE A 32 -14.92 -9.70 6.31
C ILE A 32 -14.67 -8.20 6.12
N SER A 33 -15.69 -7.47 5.70
CA SER A 33 -15.68 -6.01 5.66
C SER A 33 -16.13 -5.45 7.00
N GLY A 34 -15.44 -4.42 7.46
CA GLY A 34 -15.77 -3.73 8.70
C GLY A 34 -15.57 -2.22 8.61
N SER A 35 -16.02 -1.52 9.64
CA SER A 35 -15.79 -0.09 9.77
C SER A 35 -15.49 0.32 11.21
N VAL A 36 -14.69 1.38 11.37
CA VAL A 36 -14.37 2.00 12.66
C VAL A 36 -14.66 3.49 12.57
N ALA A 37 -15.58 3.96 13.39
CA ALA A 37 -15.83 5.39 13.55
C ALA A 37 -14.77 6.03 14.45
N LEU A 38 -14.18 7.10 13.96
CA LEU A 38 -13.30 8.02 14.68
C LEU A 38 -13.99 9.41 14.75
N ASP A 39 -13.49 10.29 15.58
CA ASP A 39 -14.01 11.66 15.66
C ASP A 39 -13.79 12.45 14.35
N GLU A 40 -12.74 12.08 13.60
CA GLU A 40 -12.34 12.71 12.36
C GLU A 40 -13.02 12.15 11.11
N GLY A 41 -13.60 10.94 11.19
CA GLY A 41 -14.22 10.26 10.05
C GLY A 41 -14.42 8.76 10.29
N GLU A 42 -14.74 8.02 9.24
CA GLU A 42 -14.97 6.58 9.31
C GLU A 42 -13.92 5.82 8.47
N ILE A 43 -13.22 4.88 9.09
CA ILE A 43 -12.26 3.99 8.40
C ILE A 43 -12.95 2.69 8.04
N LYS A 44 -13.00 2.37 6.74
CA LYS A 44 -13.42 1.08 6.22
C LYS A 44 -12.22 0.16 6.12
N TYR A 45 -12.41 -1.12 6.42
CA TYR A 45 -11.33 -2.10 6.35
C TYR A 45 -11.83 -3.47 5.92
N LEU A 46 -10.94 -4.29 5.42
CA LEU A 46 -11.13 -5.73 5.32
C LEU A 46 -10.35 -6.44 6.43
N SER A 47 -10.89 -7.58 6.88
CA SER A 47 -10.16 -8.50 7.76
C SER A 47 -10.27 -9.94 7.27
N VAL A 48 -9.21 -10.72 7.51
CA VAL A 48 -9.10 -12.11 7.05
C VAL A 48 -8.37 -12.94 8.09
N GLY A 49 -8.91 -14.12 8.39
CA GLY A 49 -8.24 -15.10 9.24
C GLY A 49 -8.39 -14.87 10.73
N SER A 50 -7.53 -15.52 11.52
CA SER A 50 -7.47 -15.42 12.98
C SER A 50 -6.05 -15.63 13.48
N GLY A 51 -5.74 -15.16 14.68
CA GLY A 51 -4.43 -15.32 15.31
C GLY A 51 -3.70 -14.01 15.52
N LYS A 52 -2.40 -13.93 15.17
CA LYS A 52 -1.58 -12.73 15.42
C LYS A 52 -1.94 -11.60 14.48
N PRO A 53 -2.13 -10.36 14.97
CA PRO A 53 -2.53 -9.24 14.15
C PRO A 53 -1.42 -8.78 13.18
N VAL A 54 -1.78 -8.62 11.91
CA VAL A 54 -0.96 -7.98 10.87
C VAL A 54 -1.76 -6.86 10.25
N LEU A 55 -1.18 -5.66 10.21
CA LEU A 55 -1.75 -4.49 9.58
C LEU A 55 -1.12 -4.29 8.20
N LEU A 56 -1.94 -4.12 7.15
CA LEU A 56 -1.50 -3.90 5.78
C LEU A 56 -1.94 -2.53 5.29
N LEU A 57 -0.98 -1.68 4.90
CA LEU A 57 -1.21 -0.29 4.52
C LEU A 57 -0.95 -0.08 3.03
N HIS A 58 -1.95 0.40 2.30
CA HIS A 58 -1.88 0.62 0.86
C HIS A 58 -1.10 1.89 0.48
N GLY A 59 -0.78 2.03 -0.82
CA GLY A 59 -0.09 3.19 -1.37
C GLY A 59 -0.99 4.39 -1.65
N LEU A 60 -0.37 5.48 -2.13
CA LEU A 60 -1.07 6.71 -2.53
C LEU A 60 -2.08 6.40 -3.65
N PHE A 61 -3.30 6.94 -3.52
CA PHE A 61 -4.45 6.73 -4.42
C PHE A 61 -4.88 5.28 -4.61
N ALA A 62 -4.39 4.37 -3.76
CA ALA A 62 -4.83 2.98 -3.72
C ALA A 62 -5.92 2.76 -2.65
N GLN A 63 -6.29 1.52 -2.42
CA GLN A 63 -7.30 1.12 -1.45
C GLN A 63 -7.03 -0.31 -0.91
N LYS A 64 -7.75 -0.68 0.14
CA LYS A 64 -7.59 -1.96 0.89
C LYS A 64 -7.62 -3.21 0.01
N GLU A 65 -8.38 -3.19 -1.08
CA GLU A 65 -8.54 -4.34 -1.97
C GLU A 65 -7.24 -4.77 -2.65
N GLN A 66 -6.23 -3.88 -2.77
CA GLN A 66 -4.91 -4.28 -3.29
C GLN A 66 -4.27 -5.43 -2.50
N TRP A 67 -4.71 -5.63 -1.25
CA TRP A 67 -4.19 -6.63 -0.34
C TRP A 67 -4.98 -7.95 -0.33
N SER A 68 -6.14 -8.04 -1.01
CA SER A 68 -7.08 -9.15 -0.84
C SER A 68 -6.47 -10.54 -1.04
N ASP A 69 -5.80 -10.79 -2.16
CA ASP A 69 -5.17 -12.10 -2.42
C ASP A 69 -4.00 -12.37 -1.47
N PHE A 70 -3.16 -11.35 -1.21
CA PHE A 70 -2.05 -11.45 -0.28
C PHE A 70 -2.53 -11.72 1.16
N ALA A 71 -3.59 -11.04 1.62
CA ALA A 71 -4.18 -11.22 2.94
C ALA A 71 -4.74 -12.64 3.11
N CYS A 72 -5.41 -13.17 2.08
CA CYS A 72 -5.87 -14.55 2.07
C CYS A 72 -4.72 -15.56 2.24
N GLU A 73 -3.62 -15.36 1.52
CA GLU A 73 -2.46 -16.24 1.63
C GLU A 73 -1.73 -16.09 2.98
N LEU A 74 -1.65 -14.86 3.50
CA LEU A 74 -1.02 -14.60 4.78
C LEU A 74 -1.80 -15.22 5.95
N SER A 75 -3.14 -15.15 5.90
CA SER A 75 -4.03 -15.67 6.95
C SER A 75 -3.88 -17.19 7.19
N LYS A 76 -3.50 -17.95 6.15
CA LYS A 76 -3.23 -19.39 6.26
C LYS A 76 -2.04 -19.71 7.21
N GLY A 77 -1.26 -18.71 7.56
CA GLY A 77 -0.12 -18.82 8.48
C GLY A 77 -0.46 -18.65 9.97
N GLY A 78 -1.74 -18.49 10.34
CA GLY A 78 -2.18 -18.24 11.71
C GLY A 78 -2.12 -16.75 12.09
N TYR A 79 -2.38 -15.89 11.11
CA TYR A 79 -2.49 -14.44 11.27
C TYR A 79 -3.91 -13.97 11.06
N VAL A 80 -4.34 -12.97 11.82
CA VAL A 80 -5.46 -12.13 11.47
C VAL A 80 -4.94 -10.87 10.79
N VAL A 81 -5.41 -10.65 9.58
CA VAL A 81 -4.97 -9.53 8.74
C VAL A 81 -6.03 -8.43 8.79
N TYR A 82 -5.59 -7.20 8.96
CA TYR A 82 -6.41 -6.00 8.85
C TYR A 82 -5.82 -5.10 7.77
N ALA A 83 -6.59 -4.79 6.76
CA ALA A 83 -6.21 -3.83 5.73
C ALA A 83 -7.26 -2.72 5.67
N PRO A 84 -7.00 -1.55 6.27
CA PRO A 84 -7.87 -0.40 6.15
C PRO A 84 -7.71 0.28 4.79
N ASP A 85 -8.75 0.92 4.29
CA ASP A 85 -8.58 2.11 3.47
C ASP A 85 -8.00 3.20 4.38
N LEU A 86 -6.87 3.78 4.00
CA LEU A 86 -6.28 4.87 4.76
C LEU A 86 -7.26 6.06 4.86
N PRO A 87 -7.17 6.88 5.92
CA PRO A 87 -8.06 8.03 6.10
C PRO A 87 -8.18 8.92 4.87
N GLY A 88 -9.40 9.03 4.32
CA GLY A 88 -9.69 9.80 3.12
C GLY A 88 -9.45 9.07 1.80
N TYR A 89 -8.98 7.82 1.82
CA TYR A 89 -8.83 6.99 0.63
C TYR A 89 -9.93 5.92 0.54
N GLY A 90 -10.15 5.40 -0.67
CA GLY A 90 -11.09 4.33 -0.92
C GLY A 90 -12.49 4.65 -0.40
N GLN A 91 -12.99 3.82 0.51
CA GLN A 91 -14.31 3.99 1.15
C GLN A 91 -14.22 4.66 2.54
N SER A 92 -13.02 5.05 3.01
CA SER A 92 -12.83 5.81 4.25
C SER A 92 -13.14 7.28 4.01
N VAL A 93 -14.19 7.81 4.65
CA VAL A 93 -14.77 9.12 4.36
C VAL A 93 -14.88 10.01 5.59
N GLY A 94 -15.16 11.28 5.37
CA GLY A 94 -15.36 12.29 6.44
C GLY A 94 -14.09 13.02 6.86
N PHE A 95 -12.93 12.65 6.32
CA PHE A 95 -11.63 13.21 6.67
C PHE A 95 -11.37 14.55 5.97
N ALA A 96 -10.82 15.51 6.73
CA ALA A 96 -10.41 16.80 6.18
C ALA A 96 -9.09 16.66 5.38
N LEU A 97 -8.80 17.63 4.49
CA LEU A 97 -7.55 17.65 3.72
C LEU A 97 -6.28 17.55 4.59
N ALA A 98 -6.30 18.17 5.78
CA ALA A 98 -5.17 18.06 6.71
C ALA A 98 -4.89 16.63 7.19
N ASN A 99 -5.85 15.73 7.10
CA ASN A 99 -5.70 14.35 7.52
C ASN A 99 -4.83 13.51 6.53
N TYR A 100 -4.58 14.00 5.32
CA TYR A 100 -3.65 13.38 4.37
C TYR A 100 -2.16 13.63 4.67
N GLN A 101 -1.83 14.44 5.68
CA GLN A 101 -0.47 14.54 6.17
C GLN A 101 -0.02 13.20 6.77
N LEU A 102 1.20 12.76 6.46
CA LEU A 102 1.71 11.46 6.92
C LEU A 102 1.67 11.32 8.46
N ALA A 103 1.97 12.38 9.18
CA ALA A 103 1.89 12.39 10.64
C ALA A 103 0.44 12.23 11.15
N SER A 104 -0.54 12.83 10.47
CA SER A 104 -1.96 12.67 10.77
C SER A 104 -2.45 11.26 10.47
N GLU A 105 -2.11 10.72 9.30
CA GLU A 105 -2.39 9.33 8.90
C GLU A 105 -1.92 8.34 9.99
N VAL A 106 -0.69 8.50 10.47
CA VAL A 106 -0.12 7.67 11.54
C VAL A 106 -0.97 7.72 12.81
N GLY A 107 -1.38 8.90 13.24
CA GLY A 107 -2.23 9.08 14.42
C GLY A 107 -3.60 8.44 14.27
N LEU A 108 -4.21 8.58 13.08
CA LEU A 108 -5.53 8.02 12.77
C LEU A 108 -5.49 6.48 12.66
N ILE A 109 -4.46 5.93 12.03
CA ILE A 109 -4.25 4.48 11.98
C ILE A 109 -3.95 3.90 13.37
N HIS A 110 -3.24 4.62 14.22
CA HIS A 110 -3.06 4.21 15.61
C HIS A 110 -4.40 4.19 16.37
N LYS A 111 -5.24 5.24 16.23
CA LYS A 111 -6.60 5.24 16.81
C LYS A 111 -7.44 4.07 16.29
N PHE A 112 -7.33 3.75 15.01
CA PHE A 112 -7.98 2.59 14.39
C PHE A 112 -7.57 1.28 15.07
N THR A 113 -6.27 1.01 15.27
CA THR A 113 -5.83 -0.21 15.95
C THR A 113 -6.32 -0.28 17.38
N GLN A 114 -6.33 0.85 18.10
CA GLN A 114 -6.85 0.91 19.48
C GLN A 114 -8.35 0.63 19.56
N LYS A 115 -9.14 1.17 18.64
CA LYS A 115 -10.60 0.90 18.57
C LYS A 115 -10.91 -0.57 18.29
N LEU A 116 -10.05 -1.27 17.58
CA LEU A 116 -10.14 -2.72 17.36
C LEU A 116 -9.56 -3.56 18.51
N GLY A 117 -9.03 -2.94 19.57
CA GLY A 117 -8.41 -3.63 20.69
C GLY A 117 -7.06 -4.27 20.36
N ILE A 118 -6.41 -3.84 19.28
CA ILE A 118 -5.13 -4.37 18.82
C ILE A 118 -3.99 -3.67 19.57
N GLN A 119 -3.41 -4.36 20.55
CA GLN A 119 -2.34 -3.80 21.40
C GLN A 119 -0.94 -3.97 20.78
N LYS A 120 -0.72 -5.07 20.07
CA LYS A 120 0.55 -5.35 19.40
C LYS A 120 0.27 -5.95 18.02
N PHE A 121 1.03 -5.51 17.02
CA PHE A 121 0.83 -5.95 15.64
C PHE A 121 2.13 -5.93 14.85
N ASP A 122 2.16 -6.71 13.80
CA ASP A 122 3.13 -6.61 12.72
C ASP A 122 2.56 -5.66 11.67
N VAL A 123 3.37 -4.79 11.06
CA VAL A 123 2.90 -3.85 10.06
C VAL A 123 3.64 -4.04 8.73
N ALA A 124 2.89 -4.12 7.65
CA ALA A 124 3.43 -4.11 6.30
C ALA A 124 2.79 -2.98 5.49
N GLY A 125 3.58 -2.34 4.64
CA GLY A 125 3.09 -1.27 3.78
C GLY A 125 3.75 -1.26 2.41
N ASN A 126 3.00 -0.78 1.43
CA ASN A 126 3.46 -0.52 0.08
C ASN A 126 3.53 0.97 -0.17
N SER A 127 4.61 1.48 -0.76
CA SER A 127 4.74 2.88 -1.16
C SER A 127 4.49 3.85 0.01
N MET A 128 3.48 4.73 -0.07
CA MET A 128 3.05 5.59 1.02
C MET A 128 2.70 4.80 2.30
N GLY A 129 2.02 3.66 2.16
CA GLY A 129 1.77 2.78 3.30
C GLY A 129 3.03 2.26 3.97
N GLY A 130 4.12 2.08 3.21
CA GLY A 130 5.46 1.78 3.75
C GLY A 130 6.04 2.94 4.56
N ALA A 131 5.84 4.18 4.11
CA ALA A 131 6.21 5.37 4.87
C ALA A 131 5.44 5.45 6.20
N ILE A 132 4.13 5.22 6.16
CA ILE A 132 3.26 5.21 7.36
C ILE A 132 3.69 4.07 8.31
N ALA A 133 4.01 2.88 7.78
CA ALA A 133 4.51 1.76 8.59
C ALA A 133 5.83 2.10 9.32
N ALA A 134 6.75 2.80 8.64
CA ALA A 134 7.99 3.28 9.25
C ALA A 134 7.74 4.28 10.39
N LEU A 135 6.83 5.23 10.16
CA LEU A 135 6.45 6.23 11.16
C LEU A 135 5.70 5.60 12.34
N LEU A 136 4.78 4.66 12.11
CA LEU A 136 4.10 3.91 13.18
C LEU A 136 5.11 3.21 14.08
N ALA A 137 6.08 2.52 13.51
CA ALA A 137 7.12 1.83 14.27
C ALA A 137 8.03 2.77 15.05
N ASN A 138 8.23 4.00 14.56
CA ASN A 138 9.00 5.02 15.24
C ASN A 138 8.23 5.68 16.39
N HIS A 139 6.94 5.99 16.19
CA HIS A 139 6.09 6.66 17.19
C HIS A 139 5.55 5.70 18.24
N TYR A 140 5.23 4.46 17.85
CA TYR A 140 4.64 3.44 18.71
C TYR A 140 5.51 2.17 18.81
N PRO A 141 6.80 2.29 19.21
CA PRO A 141 7.75 1.18 19.17
C PRO A 141 7.40 0.01 20.09
N LYS A 142 6.53 0.20 21.07
CA LYS A 142 6.08 -0.88 21.98
C LYS A 142 4.92 -1.69 21.41
N GLU A 143 4.19 -1.14 20.43
CA GLU A 143 3.02 -1.76 19.82
C GLU A 143 3.36 -2.45 18.51
N VAL A 144 4.26 -1.88 17.71
CA VAL A 144 4.74 -2.49 16.46
C VAL A 144 5.82 -3.53 16.76
N ASN A 145 5.58 -4.80 16.39
CA ASN A 145 6.55 -5.89 16.56
C ASN A 145 7.60 -5.89 15.42
N THR A 146 7.14 -5.93 14.18
CA THR A 146 7.99 -5.97 12.97
C THR A 146 7.49 -4.97 11.93
N ILE A 147 8.37 -4.61 11.00
CA ILE A 147 8.06 -3.76 9.85
C ILE A 147 8.26 -4.56 8.58
N ALA A 148 7.39 -4.40 7.58
CA ALA A 148 7.63 -4.91 6.24
C ALA A 148 7.40 -3.84 5.18
N PHE A 149 8.35 -3.72 4.25
CA PHE A 149 8.20 -2.96 3.02
C PHE A 149 7.95 -3.93 1.87
N ILE A 150 6.72 -3.94 1.36
CA ILE A 150 6.29 -4.79 0.25
C ILE A 150 6.16 -3.89 -0.99
N GLY A 151 7.19 -3.88 -1.82
CA GLY A 151 7.54 -2.79 -2.70
C GLY A 151 8.34 -1.73 -1.95
N ALA A 152 8.73 -0.66 -2.65
CA ALA A 152 9.53 0.40 -2.06
C ALA A 152 8.69 1.36 -1.20
N PRO A 153 9.17 1.79 -0.01
CA PRO A 153 8.51 2.83 0.75
C PRO A 153 8.75 4.20 0.13
N MET A 154 7.69 5.00 0.01
CA MET A 154 7.74 6.38 -0.45
C MET A 154 8.59 7.24 0.51
N GLY A 155 9.29 8.24 -0.02
CA GLY A 155 10.04 9.23 0.77
C GLY A 155 11.40 8.76 1.29
N ILE A 156 11.63 7.44 1.45
CA ILE A 156 12.92 6.90 1.89
C ILE A 156 13.86 6.69 0.69
N VAL A 157 13.30 6.32 -0.46
CA VAL A 157 14.04 6.15 -1.71
C VAL A 157 13.55 7.16 -2.75
N GLY A 158 14.45 7.57 -3.64
CA GLY A 158 14.12 8.57 -4.66
C GLY A 158 13.32 7.97 -5.84
N TRP A 159 12.54 8.82 -6.49
CA TRP A 159 11.82 8.47 -7.71
C TRP A 159 12.72 7.88 -8.79
N SER A 160 12.20 6.94 -9.55
CA SER A 160 12.89 6.35 -10.72
C SER A 160 13.17 7.41 -11.80
N PRO A 161 14.12 7.14 -12.73
CA PRO A 161 14.31 8.00 -13.88
C PRO A 161 13.06 8.17 -14.75
N LYS A 162 12.20 7.14 -14.84
CA LYS A 162 10.94 7.17 -15.60
C LYS A 162 9.95 8.16 -14.99
N ILE A 163 9.77 8.13 -13.68
CA ILE A 163 8.92 9.10 -12.95
C ILE A 163 9.43 10.53 -13.14
N LYS A 164 10.74 10.75 -12.93
CA LYS A 164 11.34 12.07 -13.11
C LYS A 164 11.16 12.60 -14.53
N ALA A 165 11.34 11.74 -15.54
CA ALA A 165 11.15 12.13 -16.94
C ALA A 165 9.70 12.51 -17.25
N ALA A 166 8.71 11.86 -16.66
CA ALA A 166 7.30 12.24 -16.79
C ALA A 166 7.04 13.59 -16.11
N MET A 167 7.51 13.77 -14.87
CA MET A 167 7.34 15.02 -14.11
C MET A 167 7.98 16.23 -14.81
N TYR A 168 9.16 16.07 -15.40
CA TYR A 168 9.82 17.14 -16.17
C TYR A 168 9.06 17.54 -17.46
N LYS A 169 8.16 16.68 -17.93
CA LYS A 169 7.23 16.99 -19.04
C LYS A 169 5.89 17.55 -18.54
N GLY A 170 5.75 17.85 -17.24
CA GLY A 170 4.51 18.32 -16.64
C GLY A 170 3.44 17.23 -16.48
N ILE A 171 3.84 15.95 -16.53
CA ILE A 171 2.93 14.82 -16.35
C ILE A 171 3.10 14.28 -14.94
N ASN A 172 2.02 14.32 -14.14
CA ASN A 172 1.96 13.54 -12.91
C ASN A 172 1.47 12.12 -13.23
N PRO A 173 2.34 11.08 -13.16
CA PRO A 173 1.95 9.73 -13.58
C PRO A 173 1.03 9.02 -12.58
N PHE A 174 0.68 9.65 -11.45
CA PHE A 174 -0.25 9.14 -10.45
C PHE A 174 -1.64 9.78 -10.54
N ILE A 175 -1.83 10.76 -11.44
CA ILE A 175 -3.10 11.46 -11.66
C ILE A 175 -3.37 11.44 -13.17
N SER A 176 -3.89 10.32 -13.64
CA SER A 176 -4.04 10.02 -15.05
C SER A 176 -5.28 10.67 -15.66
N ILE A 177 -5.12 11.85 -16.28
CA ILE A 177 -6.21 12.61 -16.92
C ILE A 177 -6.38 12.32 -18.42
N THR A 178 -5.59 11.38 -18.95
CA THR A 178 -5.73 10.84 -20.32
C THR A 178 -5.49 9.33 -20.32
N VAL A 179 -5.99 8.63 -21.33
CA VAL A 179 -5.78 7.17 -21.48
C VAL A 179 -4.29 6.84 -21.64
N ASP A 180 -3.51 7.70 -22.28
CA ASP A 180 -2.06 7.50 -22.42
C ASP A 180 -1.35 7.62 -21.08
N GLN A 181 -1.74 8.58 -20.22
CA GLN A 181 -1.22 8.69 -18.86
C GLN A 181 -1.60 7.48 -18.01
N PHE A 182 -2.84 6.99 -18.13
CA PHE A 182 -3.27 5.77 -17.49
C PHE A 182 -2.44 4.55 -17.92
N ASN A 183 -2.19 4.39 -19.22
CA ASN A 183 -1.35 3.31 -19.73
C ASN A 183 0.10 3.46 -19.24
N LEU A 184 0.63 4.68 -19.13
CA LEU A 184 1.93 4.96 -18.53
C LEU A 184 1.95 4.52 -17.06
N GLU A 185 0.97 4.92 -16.26
CA GLU A 185 0.84 4.54 -14.85
C GLU A 185 0.85 3.01 -14.70
N MET A 186 0.04 2.29 -15.48
CA MET A 186 0.01 0.82 -15.46
C MET A 186 1.38 0.21 -15.80
N SER A 187 2.12 0.79 -16.75
CA SER A 187 3.46 0.33 -17.12
C SER A 187 4.52 0.60 -16.04
N LEU A 188 4.27 1.51 -15.13
CA LEU A 188 5.15 1.82 -13.99
C LEU A 188 4.85 0.93 -12.79
N LEU A 189 3.56 0.59 -12.60
CA LEU A 189 3.08 -0.19 -11.45
C LEU A 189 3.27 -1.70 -11.61
N PHE A 190 3.20 -2.20 -12.86
CA PHE A 190 3.23 -3.64 -13.17
C PHE A 190 4.38 -4.00 -14.10
N SER A 191 5.02 -5.13 -13.86
CA SER A 191 5.97 -5.75 -14.80
C SER A 191 5.24 -6.27 -16.05
N ASN A 192 4.05 -6.84 -15.82
CA ASN A 192 3.15 -7.27 -16.88
C ASN A 192 1.77 -6.62 -16.64
N PRO A 193 1.53 -5.43 -17.20
CA PRO A 193 0.25 -4.74 -17.02
C PRO A 193 -0.92 -5.61 -17.45
N PRO A 194 -2.01 -5.67 -16.65
CA PRO A 194 -3.20 -6.40 -17.04
C PRO A 194 -3.86 -5.78 -18.27
N VAL A 195 -4.53 -6.59 -19.07
CA VAL A 195 -5.39 -6.10 -20.15
C VAL A 195 -6.63 -5.50 -19.51
N ILE A 196 -6.83 -4.19 -19.71
CA ILE A 196 -7.94 -3.42 -19.14
C ILE A 196 -8.83 -2.92 -20.28
N GLU A 197 -10.13 -3.15 -20.16
CA GLU A 197 -11.12 -2.69 -21.14
C GLU A 197 -11.14 -1.17 -21.26
N SER A 198 -11.41 -0.65 -22.46
CA SER A 198 -11.40 0.81 -22.71
C SER A 198 -12.38 1.56 -21.82
N SER A 199 -13.58 1.01 -21.61
CA SER A 199 -14.59 1.59 -20.73
C SER A 199 -14.10 1.80 -19.28
N ILE A 200 -13.27 0.87 -18.78
CA ILE A 200 -12.67 0.96 -17.45
C ILE A 200 -11.60 2.05 -17.40
N LYS A 201 -10.75 2.11 -18.43
CA LYS A 201 -9.72 3.16 -18.53
C LYS A 201 -10.36 4.56 -18.61
N GLU A 202 -11.40 4.69 -19.43
CA GLU A 202 -12.15 5.94 -19.58
C GLU A 202 -12.83 6.36 -18.27
N ALA A 203 -13.40 5.42 -17.53
CA ALA A 203 -13.99 5.70 -16.23
C ALA A 203 -12.95 6.17 -15.21
N ALA A 204 -11.77 5.54 -15.14
CA ALA A 204 -10.68 5.97 -14.28
C ALA A 204 -10.16 7.36 -14.64
N VAL A 205 -9.93 7.62 -15.94
CA VAL A 205 -9.52 8.93 -16.45
C VAL A 205 -10.56 10.01 -16.12
N LYS A 206 -11.85 9.69 -16.26
CA LYS A 206 -12.95 10.60 -15.89
C LYS A 206 -12.91 10.95 -14.41
N GLU A 207 -12.71 9.95 -13.54
CA GLU A 207 -12.62 10.16 -12.09
C GLU A 207 -11.49 11.13 -11.75
N PHE A 208 -10.26 10.88 -12.24
CA PHE A 208 -9.12 11.77 -12.01
C PHE A 208 -9.31 13.16 -12.64
N THR A 209 -10.04 13.26 -13.75
CA THR A 209 -10.31 14.54 -14.41
C THR A 209 -11.32 15.37 -13.63
N VAL A 210 -12.43 14.75 -13.19
CA VAL A 210 -13.50 15.44 -12.45
C VAL A 210 -13.00 15.89 -11.08
N ASN A 211 -12.24 15.06 -10.40
CA ASN A 211 -11.72 15.31 -9.05
C ASN A 211 -10.25 15.77 -9.06
N ASN A 212 -9.74 16.27 -10.20
CA ASN A 212 -8.33 16.61 -10.39
C ASN A 212 -7.77 17.50 -9.30
N ARG A 213 -8.52 18.57 -8.93
CA ARG A 213 -8.10 19.50 -7.88
C ARG A 213 -7.85 18.79 -6.55
N HIS A 214 -8.71 17.87 -6.17
CA HIS A 214 -8.58 17.11 -4.93
C HIS A 214 -7.32 16.23 -4.98
N TYR A 215 -7.14 15.47 -6.05
CA TYR A 215 -5.96 14.60 -6.21
C TYR A 215 -4.65 15.39 -6.23
N GLN A 216 -4.60 16.57 -6.88
CA GLN A 216 -3.43 17.44 -6.85
C GLN A 216 -3.15 17.96 -5.43
N GLN A 217 -4.17 18.39 -4.68
CA GLN A 217 -4.02 18.83 -3.29
C GLN A 217 -3.47 17.71 -2.40
N VAL A 218 -4.01 16.49 -2.52
CA VAL A 218 -3.52 15.33 -1.77
C VAL A 218 -2.07 15.01 -2.14
N TRP A 219 -1.75 15.00 -3.45
CA TRP A 219 -0.39 14.82 -3.93
C TRP A 219 0.59 15.81 -3.32
N ASP A 220 0.23 17.09 -3.31
CA ASP A 220 1.07 18.17 -2.77
C ASP A 220 1.27 18.00 -1.26
N ILE A 221 0.19 17.74 -0.50
CA ILE A 221 0.26 17.53 0.96
C ILE A 221 1.19 16.36 1.29
N VAL A 222 1.01 15.21 0.66
CA VAL A 222 1.82 14.02 0.94
C VAL A 222 3.29 14.26 0.59
N ASN A 223 3.57 14.93 -0.54
CA ASN A 223 4.96 15.19 -0.95
C ASN A 223 5.66 16.28 -0.11
N LEU A 224 4.92 17.28 0.38
CA LEU A 224 5.45 18.27 1.33
C LEU A 224 5.81 17.63 2.67
N ASP A 225 5.06 16.60 3.08
CA ASP A 225 5.22 15.96 4.40
C ASP A 225 6.29 14.85 4.41
N ILE A 226 6.86 14.49 3.27
CA ILE A 226 7.86 13.40 3.15
C ILE A 226 9.08 13.60 4.06
N ALA A 227 9.46 14.84 4.35
CA ALA A 227 10.62 15.17 5.18
C ALA A 227 10.50 14.64 6.63
N VAL A 228 9.30 14.30 7.10
CA VAL A 228 9.09 13.68 8.44
C VAL A 228 9.78 12.31 8.55
N LEU A 229 10.17 11.69 7.42
CA LEU A 229 10.89 10.41 7.37
C LEU A 229 12.41 10.57 7.53
N ASP A 230 12.97 11.76 7.38
CA ASP A 230 14.42 12.00 7.40
C ASP A 230 15.08 11.63 8.75
N PRO A 231 14.47 11.95 9.92
CA PRO A 231 15.02 11.59 11.21
C PRO A 231 15.06 10.08 11.48
N ILE A 232 14.25 9.28 10.77
CA ILE A 232 14.20 7.83 10.96
C ILE A 232 15.51 7.22 10.48
N SER A 233 16.28 6.67 11.41
CA SER A 233 17.56 6.03 11.13
C SER A 233 17.89 4.97 12.15
N ASN A 234 18.74 4.02 11.78
CA ASN A 234 19.25 2.97 12.66
C ASN A 234 18.11 2.20 13.40
N VAL A 235 17.03 1.92 12.71
CA VAL A 235 15.86 1.22 13.25
C VAL A 235 16.23 -0.23 13.55
N LYS A 236 16.17 -0.61 14.83
CA LYS A 236 16.57 -1.95 15.31
C LYS A 236 15.47 -2.99 15.21
N LYS A 237 14.23 -2.61 14.89
CA LYS A 237 13.15 -3.56 14.72
C LYS A 237 13.44 -4.56 13.60
N PRO A 238 13.05 -5.83 13.78
CA PRO A 238 13.08 -6.79 12.68
C PRO A 238 12.31 -6.22 11.49
N THR A 239 12.97 -6.15 10.35
CA THR A 239 12.40 -5.53 9.14
C THR A 239 12.51 -6.47 7.96
N PHE A 240 11.42 -6.62 7.22
CA PHE A 240 11.36 -7.36 5.96
C PHE A 240 11.28 -6.39 4.80
N ILE A 241 12.11 -6.60 3.79
CA ILE A 241 12.11 -5.77 2.58
C ILE A 241 12.01 -6.71 1.38
N ILE A 242 10.92 -6.61 0.61
CA ILE A 242 10.81 -7.30 -0.66
C ILE A 242 10.45 -6.31 -1.76
N TRP A 243 11.24 -6.32 -2.84
CA TRP A 243 11.17 -5.29 -3.88
C TRP A 243 11.13 -5.93 -5.26
N GLY A 244 10.20 -5.48 -6.10
CA GLY A 244 10.14 -5.89 -7.50
C GLY A 244 11.34 -5.35 -8.28
N GLN A 245 12.00 -6.21 -9.05
CA GLN A 245 13.17 -5.81 -9.84
C GLN A 245 12.82 -4.82 -10.95
N ASP A 246 11.60 -4.90 -11.45
CA ASP A 246 11.09 -4.09 -12.55
C ASP A 246 10.33 -2.84 -12.07
N ASP A 247 10.45 -2.48 -10.76
CA ASP A 247 9.74 -1.34 -10.15
C ASP A 247 9.98 -0.06 -10.96
N GLY A 248 8.92 0.40 -11.63
CA GLY A 248 8.94 1.61 -12.46
C GLY A 248 8.80 2.90 -11.66
N ILE A 249 8.35 2.82 -10.39
CA ILE A 249 8.13 3.97 -9.50
C ILE A 249 9.43 4.35 -8.78
N PHE A 250 10.06 3.38 -8.12
CA PHE A 250 11.31 3.55 -7.40
C PHE A 250 12.38 2.61 -7.92
N SER A 251 13.59 3.12 -8.13
CA SER A 251 14.69 2.27 -8.60
C SER A 251 15.14 1.31 -7.51
N VAL A 252 15.25 0.03 -7.84
CA VAL A 252 15.76 -1.02 -6.93
C VAL A 252 17.16 -0.72 -6.39
N SER A 253 17.94 0.13 -7.08
CA SER A 253 19.24 0.64 -6.59
C SER A 253 19.10 1.42 -5.28
N GLY A 254 17.88 1.90 -4.95
CA GLY A 254 17.57 2.55 -3.66
C GLY A 254 17.60 1.60 -2.46
N ARG A 255 17.63 0.27 -2.67
CA ARG A 255 17.62 -0.74 -1.59
C ARG A 255 18.76 -0.52 -0.59
N ALA A 256 19.93 -0.15 -1.04
CA ALA A 256 21.07 0.12 -0.16
C ALA A 256 20.80 1.22 0.89
N LYS A 257 19.92 2.19 0.59
CA LYS A 257 19.49 3.20 1.56
C LYS A 257 18.59 2.59 2.64
N LEU A 258 17.71 1.67 2.26
CA LEU A 258 16.85 0.95 3.21
C LEU A 258 17.69 0.05 4.13
N ASP A 259 18.59 -0.75 3.57
CA ASP A 259 19.46 -1.64 4.34
C ASP A 259 20.28 -0.83 5.38
N LYS A 260 20.74 0.37 5.02
CA LYS A 260 21.45 1.27 5.95
C LYS A 260 20.53 1.83 7.06
N LYS A 261 19.28 2.20 6.73
CA LYS A 261 18.31 2.71 7.73
C LYS A 261 17.80 1.59 8.65
N TYR A 262 17.71 0.36 8.14
CA TYR A 262 17.18 -0.83 8.81
C TYR A 262 18.22 -1.95 8.88
N PRO A 263 19.25 -1.84 9.73
CA PRO A 263 20.39 -2.77 9.74
C PRO A 263 20.03 -4.22 10.12
N ASN A 264 18.87 -4.42 10.74
CA ASN A 264 18.34 -5.76 11.08
C ASN A 264 17.34 -6.26 10.01
N SER A 265 17.38 -5.70 8.80
CA SER A 265 16.47 -6.13 7.73
C SER A 265 16.90 -7.45 7.09
N ILE A 266 15.89 -8.23 6.69
CA ILE A 266 16.04 -9.31 5.71
C ILE A 266 15.46 -8.76 4.41
N SER A 267 16.32 -8.61 3.39
CA SER A 267 15.95 -7.97 2.14
C SER A 267 16.11 -8.91 0.95
N SER A 268 15.14 -8.85 0.01
CA SER A 268 15.14 -9.64 -1.22
C SER A 268 14.59 -8.80 -2.38
N THR A 269 14.98 -9.18 -3.60
CA THR A 269 14.36 -8.67 -4.84
C THR A 269 13.67 -9.83 -5.57
N MET A 270 12.56 -9.53 -6.22
CA MET A 270 11.79 -10.50 -6.99
C MET A 270 11.77 -10.12 -8.48
N THR A 271 12.27 -11.02 -9.31
CA THR A 271 12.28 -10.87 -10.77
C THR A 271 10.86 -11.01 -11.34
N GLY A 272 10.57 -10.29 -12.44
CA GLY A 272 9.25 -10.33 -13.08
C GLY A 272 8.13 -9.82 -12.18
N ALA A 273 8.44 -8.83 -11.34
CA ALA A 273 7.49 -8.08 -10.53
C ALA A 273 7.93 -6.62 -10.44
N SER A 274 6.96 -5.72 -10.40
CA SER A 274 7.14 -4.28 -10.32
C SER A 274 6.71 -3.73 -8.97
N HIS A 275 6.13 -2.53 -8.92
CA HIS A 275 5.79 -1.82 -7.70
C HIS A 275 4.68 -2.50 -6.88
N LEU A 276 3.66 -3.06 -7.56
CA LEU A 276 2.56 -3.77 -6.91
C LEU A 276 2.84 -5.29 -6.81
N ILE A 277 3.99 -5.63 -6.26
CA ILE A 277 4.49 -7.01 -6.13
C ILE A 277 3.50 -7.95 -5.43
N MET A 278 2.73 -7.44 -4.43
CA MET A 278 1.70 -8.21 -3.71
C MET A 278 0.47 -8.51 -4.57
N VAL A 279 0.25 -7.76 -5.64
CA VAL A 279 -0.81 -8.01 -6.62
C VAL A 279 -0.31 -8.95 -7.73
N GLU A 280 0.94 -8.77 -8.15
CA GLU A 280 1.53 -9.60 -9.22
C GLU A 280 1.86 -11.02 -8.74
N LYS A 281 2.37 -11.14 -7.51
CA LYS A 281 2.87 -12.40 -6.94
C LYS A 281 2.41 -12.63 -5.49
N PRO A 282 1.09 -12.62 -5.22
CA PRO A 282 0.55 -12.64 -3.86
C PRO A 282 0.98 -13.85 -3.02
N ILE A 283 1.04 -15.04 -3.63
CA ILE A 283 1.39 -16.29 -2.94
C ILE A 283 2.86 -16.27 -2.54
N GLU A 284 3.75 -16.00 -3.49
CA GLU A 284 5.20 -16.03 -3.26
C GLU A 284 5.62 -14.98 -2.23
N VAL A 285 5.06 -13.76 -2.33
CA VAL A 285 5.35 -12.68 -1.39
C VAL A 285 4.81 -12.99 0.00
N ALA A 286 3.59 -13.56 0.10
CA ALA A 286 3.02 -13.98 1.38
C ALA A 286 3.82 -15.11 2.03
N ASP A 287 4.32 -16.06 1.26
CA ASP A 287 5.14 -17.18 1.78
C ASP A 287 6.46 -16.68 2.35
N LEU A 288 7.14 -15.77 1.65
CA LEU A 288 8.37 -15.14 2.14
C LEU A 288 8.11 -14.31 3.41
N TYR A 289 7.02 -13.54 3.44
CA TYR A 289 6.68 -12.74 4.62
C TYR A 289 6.29 -13.62 5.82
N LYS A 290 5.53 -14.72 5.62
CA LYS A 290 5.25 -15.71 6.68
C LYS A 290 6.53 -16.31 7.25
N GLY A 291 7.50 -16.62 6.39
CA GLY A 291 8.81 -17.12 6.81
C GLY A 291 9.54 -16.14 7.71
N PHE A 292 9.57 -14.85 7.33
CA PHE A 292 10.13 -13.77 8.14
C PHE A 292 9.43 -13.62 9.48
N LEU A 293 8.09 -13.56 9.50
CA LEU A 293 7.30 -13.39 10.73
C LEU A 293 7.56 -14.54 11.73
N LYS A 294 7.63 -15.79 11.25
CA LYS A 294 7.95 -16.96 12.08
C LYS A 294 9.35 -16.85 12.71
N ALA A 295 10.35 -16.46 11.91
CA ALA A 295 11.73 -16.29 12.40
C ALA A 295 11.87 -15.14 13.41
N SER A 296 11.04 -14.08 13.29
CA SER A 296 11.08 -12.92 14.19
C SER A 296 10.51 -13.19 15.57
N ILE A 297 9.67 -14.22 15.74
CA ILE A 297 9.10 -14.63 17.03
C ILE A 297 10.13 -15.37 17.88
N GLN A 298 11.14 -15.97 17.26
CA GLN A 298 12.16 -16.79 17.93
C GLN A 298 13.35 -15.97 18.45
N ARG A 299 13.37 -14.67 18.16
CA ARG A 299 14.38 -13.71 18.61
C ARG A 299 13.86 -12.84 19.74
#